data_a0f13a641c8a236417b4c073b9124f05
#
_entry.id   a0f13a641c8a236417b4c073b9124f05
#
_cell.length_a   1.000
_cell.length_b   1.000
_cell.length_c   1.000
_cell.angle_alpha   90.00
_cell.angle_beta   90.00
_cell.angle_gamma   90.00
#
_symmetry.space_group_name_H-M   'P 1'
#
loop_
_entity.id
_entity.type
_entity.pdbx_description
1 polymer ?
#
loop_
_entity_poly.entity_id
_entity_poly.type
_entity_poly.pdbx_seq_one_letter_code
_entity_poly.pdbx_strand_id
1 'polypeptide(L)'
;MTASAPSFLTIRKLQAGIALLAALLLAGCATTTDKTTTGSIPKMSKSADDMSPGELSGSTAALGKAYDANPRNPIVGVNYANALRASGRNAQSLAVMQQVAIANPSDRGVLAAYGKAQAAAGQLNEALATIERAQTPDRPDWRLVSAQGAILDQLGRATEARGKYRDALDLQPNEPSILSNLGMSYVLTGDLKTAETYLRSAVAQPTADSRVRQNLALVVGLQGRFPEAEQIARSELTQQQANANVNYLRTMLAQQNSWQKLASKDGAPRTVN
;
A
#
# COMPACT_ATOMS: atom_id res chain seq x y z
N MET A 1 -69.45 25.54 54.41
CA MET A 1 -68.19 25.18 53.69
C MET A 1 -68.33 23.76 53.22
N THR A 2 -68.77 23.56 51.97
CA THR A 2 -69.08 22.25 51.39
C THR A 2 -67.91 21.89 50.42
N ALA A 3 -67.09 20.89 50.82
CA ALA A 3 -66.08 20.33 49.98
C ALA A 3 -66.73 19.40 48.93
N SER A 4 -66.63 19.78 47.67
CA SER A 4 -67.13 19.01 46.55
C SER A 4 -66.15 17.89 46.21
N ALA A 5 -66.53 16.61 46.27
CA ALA A 5 -65.76 15.46 45.86
C ALA A 5 -65.66 15.42 44.32
N PRO A 6 -64.51 15.05 43.78
CA PRO A 6 -64.28 14.93 42.33
C PRO A 6 -65.09 13.75 41.76
N SER A 7 -65.78 13.96 40.68
CA SER A 7 -66.68 12.99 40.05
C SER A 7 -65.87 11.80 39.45
N PHE A 8 -66.42 10.59 39.60
CA PHE A 8 -65.89 9.32 39.11
C PHE A 8 -65.58 9.30 37.58
N LEU A 9 -66.05 10.26 36.84
CA LEU A 9 -65.84 10.37 35.40
C LEU A 9 -64.39 10.85 35.02
N THR A 10 -63.78 11.66 35.88
CA THR A 10 -62.44 12.19 35.67
C THR A 10 -61.32 11.15 35.92
N ILE A 11 -61.60 10.20 36.84
CA ILE A 11 -60.61 9.13 37.16
C ILE A 11 -60.53 8.10 36.03
N ARG A 12 -61.64 7.77 35.36
CA ARG A 12 -61.66 6.84 34.22
C ARG A 12 -60.93 7.38 32.99
N LYS A 13 -61.01 8.69 32.73
CA LYS A 13 -60.31 9.33 31.60
C LYS A 13 -58.80 9.43 31.86
N LEU A 14 -58.39 9.55 33.11
CA LEU A 14 -56.99 9.59 33.49
C LEU A 14 -56.32 8.20 33.36
N GLN A 15 -57.08 7.14 33.72
CA GLN A 15 -56.56 5.76 33.57
C GLN A 15 -56.46 5.31 32.12
N ALA A 16 -57.36 5.77 31.24
CA ALA A 16 -57.31 5.49 29.81
C ALA A 16 -56.09 6.19 29.13
N GLY A 17 -55.74 7.41 29.58
CA GLY A 17 -54.59 8.15 29.08
C GLY A 17 -53.24 7.52 29.46
N ILE A 18 -53.15 6.99 30.69
CA ILE A 18 -51.92 6.31 31.17
C ILE A 18 -51.72 4.95 30.49
N ALA A 19 -52.77 4.21 30.19
CA ALA A 19 -52.71 2.94 29.47
C ALA A 19 -52.28 3.13 28.01
N LEU A 20 -52.68 4.25 27.36
CA LEU A 20 -52.28 4.55 25.98
C LEU A 20 -50.80 5.03 25.91
N LEU A 21 -50.33 5.73 26.93
CA LEU A 21 -48.92 6.16 26.99
C LEU A 21 -47.96 4.99 27.29
N ALA A 22 -48.40 3.99 28.05
CA ALA A 22 -47.62 2.78 28.33
C ALA A 22 -47.48 1.86 27.08
N ALA A 23 -48.47 1.86 26.17
CA ALA A 23 -48.43 1.08 24.93
C ALA A 23 -47.47 1.69 23.86
N LEU A 24 -47.20 3.00 23.93
CA LEU A 24 -46.30 3.69 23.00
C LEU A 24 -44.80 3.58 23.40
N LEU A 25 -44.50 3.16 24.63
CA LEU A 25 -43.10 2.98 25.09
C LEU A 25 -42.55 1.57 24.84
N LEU A 26 -43.36 0.63 24.35
CA LEU A 26 -42.93 -0.74 24.00
C LEU A 26 -42.60 -0.92 22.52
N ALA A 27 -42.74 0.10 21.68
CA ALA A 27 -42.40 0.05 20.25
C ALA A 27 -40.94 0.55 19.92
N GLY A 28 -40.10 0.79 20.92
CA GLY A 28 -38.80 1.43 20.78
C GLY A 28 -37.58 0.52 20.99
N CYS A 29 -37.71 -0.80 21.02
CA CYS A 29 -36.60 -1.74 21.01
C CYS A 29 -36.73 -2.75 19.87
N ALA A 30 -36.83 -2.26 18.64
CA ALA A 30 -36.31 -3.00 17.51
C ALA A 30 -34.80 -2.82 17.59
N THR A 31 -34.13 -3.65 18.40
CA THR A 31 -32.69 -3.91 18.21
C THR A 31 -32.56 -4.40 16.79
N THR A 32 -32.03 -3.54 15.91
CA THR A 32 -31.32 -4.02 14.73
C THR A 32 -30.24 -4.93 15.30
N THR A 33 -30.52 -6.21 15.34
CA THR A 33 -29.47 -7.22 15.41
C THR A 33 -28.68 -7.00 14.13
N ASP A 34 -27.66 -6.15 14.19
CA ASP A 34 -26.50 -6.31 13.34
C ASP A 34 -26.14 -7.78 13.44
N LYS A 35 -26.40 -8.51 12.39
CA LYS A 35 -25.84 -9.82 12.18
C LYS A 35 -24.34 -9.60 11.96
N THR A 36 -23.63 -9.26 13.04
CA THR A 36 -22.21 -9.46 13.12
C THR A 36 -22.04 -10.99 13.00
N THR A 37 -21.85 -11.44 11.77
CA THR A 37 -21.34 -12.75 11.48
C THR A 37 -19.98 -12.83 12.17
N THR A 38 -19.99 -13.34 13.40
CA THR A 38 -18.78 -13.71 14.14
C THR A 38 -18.07 -14.75 13.30
N GLY A 39 -17.03 -14.35 12.55
CA GLY A 39 -16.18 -15.27 11.83
C GLY A 39 -15.76 -14.90 10.42
N SER A 40 -16.33 -13.89 9.79
CA SER A 40 -15.88 -13.46 8.46
C SER A 40 -14.72 -12.49 8.60
N ILE A 41 -13.49 -12.97 8.37
CA ILE A 41 -12.32 -12.11 8.21
C ILE A 41 -12.61 -11.19 7.01
N PRO A 42 -12.57 -9.85 7.17
CA PRO A 42 -12.74 -8.94 6.05
C PRO A 42 -11.70 -9.27 4.96
N LYS A 43 -12.17 -9.80 3.84
CA LYS A 43 -11.31 -9.98 2.66
C LYS A 43 -11.24 -8.65 1.95
N MET A 44 -10.04 -8.18 1.67
CA MET A 44 -9.87 -7.06 0.74
C MET A 44 -10.35 -7.53 -0.63
N SER A 45 -11.34 -6.85 -1.19
CA SER A 45 -11.92 -7.17 -2.50
C SER A 45 -10.98 -6.83 -3.66
N LYS A 46 -10.03 -5.91 -3.40
CA LYS A 46 -8.97 -5.44 -4.31
C LYS A 46 -7.64 -5.43 -3.56
N SER A 47 -6.53 -5.40 -4.30
CA SER A 47 -5.24 -5.08 -3.70
C SER A 47 -5.29 -3.68 -3.06
N ALA A 48 -4.60 -3.49 -1.94
CA ALA A 48 -4.54 -2.18 -1.29
C ALA A 48 -3.95 -1.09 -2.22
N ASP A 49 -3.09 -1.48 -3.15
CA ASP A 49 -2.48 -0.60 -4.14
C ASP A 49 -3.47 -0.15 -5.25
N ASP A 50 -4.58 -0.90 -5.44
CA ASP A 50 -5.64 -0.61 -6.43
C ASP A 50 -6.86 0.10 -5.84
N MET A 51 -6.84 0.41 -4.54
CA MET A 51 -7.94 1.07 -3.83
C MET A 51 -7.87 2.59 -3.97
N SER A 52 -9.01 3.24 -4.13
CA SER A 52 -9.10 4.68 -3.92
C SER A 52 -8.79 5.06 -2.45
N PRO A 53 -8.37 6.30 -2.16
CA PRO A 53 -8.07 6.73 -0.79
C PRO A 53 -9.21 6.48 0.20
N GLY A 54 -10.46 6.66 -0.23
CA GLY A 54 -11.65 6.40 0.60
C GLY A 54 -11.86 4.90 0.88
N GLU A 55 -11.75 4.05 -0.15
CA GLU A 55 -11.83 2.58 -0.01
C GLU A 55 -10.72 2.05 0.92
N LEU A 56 -9.49 2.55 0.74
CA LEU A 56 -8.34 2.16 1.56
C LEU A 56 -8.54 2.57 3.03
N SER A 57 -9.04 3.78 3.28
CA SER A 57 -9.33 4.27 4.63
C SER A 57 -10.40 3.41 5.32
N GLY A 58 -11.52 3.13 4.64
CA GLY A 58 -12.60 2.28 5.15
C GLY A 58 -12.13 0.85 5.42
N SER A 59 -11.37 0.26 4.48
CA SER A 59 -10.77 -1.07 4.62
C SER A 59 -9.79 -1.14 5.79
N THR A 60 -8.93 -0.13 5.95
CA THR A 60 -7.97 -0.04 7.06
C THR A 60 -8.69 0.01 8.41
N ALA A 61 -9.78 0.79 8.53
CA ALA A 61 -10.56 0.87 9.75
C ALA A 61 -11.25 -0.46 10.09
N ALA A 62 -11.83 -1.14 9.09
CA ALA A 62 -12.47 -2.45 9.29
C ALA A 62 -11.46 -3.53 9.71
N LEU A 63 -10.29 -3.57 9.05
CA LEU A 63 -9.20 -4.49 9.38
C LEU A 63 -8.62 -4.21 10.77
N GLY A 64 -8.53 -2.93 11.18
CA GLY A 64 -8.12 -2.55 12.52
C GLY A 64 -9.03 -3.13 13.60
N LYS A 65 -10.35 -2.98 13.45
CA LYS A 65 -11.33 -3.59 14.38
C LYS A 65 -11.21 -5.12 14.44
N ALA A 66 -10.99 -5.77 13.28
CA ALA A 66 -10.82 -7.22 13.25
C ALA A 66 -9.50 -7.65 13.91
N TYR A 67 -8.44 -6.84 13.78
CA TYR A 67 -7.16 -7.06 14.45
C TYR A 67 -7.27 -6.90 15.97
N ASP A 68 -7.94 -5.86 16.44
CA ASP A 68 -8.18 -5.63 17.89
C ASP A 68 -8.94 -6.80 18.53
N ALA A 69 -9.87 -7.42 17.79
CA ALA A 69 -10.61 -8.59 18.24
C ALA A 69 -9.74 -9.87 18.29
N ASN A 70 -8.73 -10.00 17.42
CA ASN A 70 -7.83 -11.16 17.38
C ASN A 70 -6.42 -10.79 16.89
N PRO A 71 -5.59 -10.18 17.74
CA PRO A 71 -4.27 -9.65 17.35
C PRO A 71 -3.22 -10.74 17.04
N ARG A 72 -3.50 -12.00 17.35
CA ARG A 72 -2.61 -13.13 17.05
C ARG A 72 -2.93 -13.83 15.72
N ASN A 73 -4.06 -13.47 15.09
CA ASN A 73 -4.45 -14.07 13.83
C ASN A 73 -3.53 -13.60 12.68
N PRO A 74 -2.77 -14.51 12.04
CA PRO A 74 -1.80 -14.12 11.02
C PRO A 74 -2.45 -13.47 9.79
N ILE A 75 -3.61 -13.94 9.36
CA ILE A 75 -4.29 -13.43 8.15
C ILE A 75 -4.79 -12.00 8.40
N VAL A 76 -5.44 -11.76 9.53
CA VAL A 76 -5.97 -10.43 9.89
C VAL A 76 -4.83 -9.44 10.09
N GLY A 77 -3.79 -9.85 10.83
CA GLY A 77 -2.63 -9.00 11.09
C GLY A 77 -1.88 -8.61 9.83
N VAL A 78 -1.61 -9.56 8.93
CA VAL A 78 -0.96 -9.31 7.64
C VAL A 78 -1.79 -8.37 6.76
N ASN A 79 -3.11 -8.59 6.67
CA ASN A 79 -4.00 -7.73 5.88
C ASN A 79 -4.05 -6.30 6.44
N TYR A 80 -4.14 -6.16 7.77
CA TYR A 80 -4.15 -4.85 8.43
C TYR A 80 -2.82 -4.12 8.23
N ALA A 81 -1.69 -4.81 8.41
CA ALA A 81 -0.37 -4.23 8.19
C ALA A 81 -0.15 -3.79 6.73
N ASN A 82 -0.65 -4.57 5.74
CA ASN A 82 -0.59 -4.19 4.34
C ASN A 82 -1.42 -2.93 4.04
N ALA A 83 -2.63 -2.81 4.60
CA ALA A 83 -3.47 -1.63 4.44
C ALA A 83 -2.84 -0.38 5.11
N LEU A 84 -2.22 -0.53 6.28
CA LEU A 84 -1.46 0.52 6.94
C LEU A 84 -0.28 1.00 6.09
N ARG A 85 0.48 0.08 5.51
CA ARG A 85 1.62 0.39 4.64
C ARG A 85 1.17 1.10 3.37
N ALA A 86 0.11 0.65 2.72
CA ALA A 86 -0.46 1.31 1.54
C ALA A 86 -0.97 2.74 1.86
N SER A 87 -1.38 2.98 3.12
CA SER A 87 -1.75 4.31 3.62
C SER A 87 -0.54 5.14 4.10
N GLY A 88 0.71 4.69 3.88
CA GLY A 88 1.93 5.36 4.35
C GLY A 88 2.18 5.27 5.87
N ARG A 89 1.35 4.53 6.61
CA ARG A 89 1.44 4.37 8.09
C ARG A 89 2.45 3.28 8.45
N ASN A 90 3.70 3.43 7.98
CA ASN A 90 4.74 2.40 8.04
C ASN A 90 5.11 1.99 9.47
N ALA A 91 5.21 2.95 10.40
CA ALA A 91 5.52 2.66 11.82
C ALA A 91 4.44 1.79 12.47
N GLN A 92 3.17 2.04 12.17
CA GLN A 92 2.06 1.26 12.70
C GLN A 92 2.00 -0.13 12.06
N SER A 93 2.25 -0.23 10.74
CA SER A 93 2.40 -1.51 10.05
C SER A 93 3.49 -2.37 10.69
N LEU A 94 4.64 -1.78 11.00
CA LEU A 94 5.74 -2.47 11.67
C LEU A 94 5.33 -2.96 13.06
N ALA A 95 4.70 -2.12 13.88
CA ALA A 95 4.25 -2.51 15.22
C ALA A 95 3.25 -3.68 15.20
N VAL A 96 2.28 -3.64 14.28
CA VAL A 96 1.33 -4.75 14.06
C VAL A 96 2.09 -6.01 13.68
N MET A 97 3.01 -5.94 12.70
CA MET A 97 3.73 -7.12 12.24
C MET A 97 4.69 -7.69 13.30
N GLN A 98 5.27 -6.88 14.18
CA GLN A 98 6.03 -7.35 15.32
C GLN A 98 5.19 -8.26 16.22
N GLN A 99 3.99 -7.84 16.59
CA GLN A 99 3.09 -8.63 17.44
C GLN A 99 2.66 -9.94 16.76
N VAL A 100 2.33 -9.85 15.47
CA VAL A 100 1.90 -11.02 14.69
C VAL A 100 3.06 -12.02 14.52
N ALA A 101 4.29 -11.54 14.26
CA ALA A 101 5.47 -12.39 14.12
C ALA A 101 5.90 -13.07 15.43
N ILE A 102 5.74 -12.41 16.57
CA ILE A 102 5.96 -13.02 17.89
C ILE A 102 4.98 -14.18 18.12
N ALA A 103 3.72 -14.01 17.71
CA ALA A 103 2.69 -15.04 17.86
C ALA A 103 2.81 -16.19 16.83
N ASN A 104 3.48 -15.93 15.68
CA ASN A 104 3.59 -16.86 14.55
C ASN A 104 5.03 -16.90 14.00
N PRO A 105 6.04 -17.34 14.78
CA PRO A 105 7.45 -17.13 14.47
C PRO A 105 7.98 -17.95 13.30
N SER A 106 7.26 -19.01 12.90
CA SER A 106 7.64 -19.92 11.80
C SER A 106 6.73 -19.78 10.57
N ASP A 107 5.72 -18.90 10.61
CA ASP A 107 4.85 -18.68 9.47
C ASP A 107 5.57 -17.85 8.41
N ARG A 108 5.80 -18.45 7.23
CA ARG A 108 6.54 -17.82 6.13
C ARG A 108 5.82 -16.58 5.59
N GLY A 109 4.49 -16.61 5.54
CA GLY A 109 3.68 -15.47 5.10
C GLY A 109 3.79 -14.29 6.07
N VAL A 110 3.79 -14.59 7.37
CA VAL A 110 4.01 -13.59 8.42
C VAL A 110 5.42 -13.02 8.36
N LEU A 111 6.46 -13.87 8.24
CA LEU A 111 7.85 -13.41 8.12
C LEU A 111 8.04 -12.55 6.86
N ALA A 112 7.45 -12.94 5.73
CA ALA A 112 7.48 -12.17 4.50
C ALA A 112 6.84 -10.77 4.67
N ALA A 113 5.67 -10.70 5.31
CA ALA A 113 4.99 -9.45 5.59
C ALA A 113 5.75 -8.59 6.61
N TYR A 114 6.34 -9.22 7.63
CA TYR A 114 7.15 -8.53 8.64
C TYR A 114 8.40 -7.90 8.02
N GLY A 115 9.15 -8.65 7.20
CA GLY A 115 10.31 -8.10 6.48
C GLY A 115 9.93 -6.92 5.56
N LYS A 116 8.79 -7.00 4.87
CA LYS A 116 8.27 -5.87 4.07
C LYS A 116 7.91 -4.65 4.93
N ALA A 117 7.33 -4.87 6.12
CA ALA A 117 7.01 -3.79 7.05
C ALA A 117 8.29 -3.14 7.64
N GLN A 118 9.31 -3.94 7.95
CA GLN A 118 10.63 -3.47 8.37
C GLN A 118 11.29 -2.61 7.28
N ALA A 119 11.28 -3.07 6.03
CA ALA A 119 11.83 -2.32 4.90
C ALA A 119 11.11 -0.98 4.71
N ALA A 120 9.77 -0.96 4.77
CA ALA A 120 8.98 0.26 4.67
C ALA A 120 9.22 1.25 5.82
N ALA A 121 9.63 0.76 6.99
CA ALA A 121 10.03 1.57 8.14
C ALA A 121 11.52 1.94 8.17
N GLY A 122 12.30 1.59 7.12
CA GLY A 122 13.72 1.89 6.99
C GLY A 122 14.67 0.93 7.72
N GLN A 123 14.16 -0.15 8.33
CA GLN A 123 14.95 -1.19 9.00
C GLN A 123 15.45 -2.21 7.96
N LEU A 124 16.33 -1.76 7.04
CA LEU A 124 16.66 -2.51 5.83
C LEU A 124 17.46 -3.79 6.09
N ASN A 125 18.44 -3.76 7.01
CA ASN A 125 19.25 -4.95 7.33
C ASN A 125 18.42 -6.02 8.04
N GLU A 126 17.58 -5.61 8.99
CA GLU A 126 16.64 -6.49 9.69
C GLU A 126 15.59 -7.07 8.72
N ALA A 127 15.13 -6.26 7.79
CA ALA A 127 14.22 -6.70 6.73
C ALA A 127 14.84 -7.80 5.87
N LEU A 128 16.10 -7.62 5.44
CA LEU A 128 16.81 -8.61 4.63
C LEU A 128 16.93 -9.94 5.39
N ALA A 129 17.39 -9.91 6.64
CA ALA A 129 17.51 -11.10 7.48
C ALA A 129 16.15 -11.79 7.71
N THR A 130 15.08 -11.01 7.90
CA THR A 130 13.73 -11.55 8.10
C THR A 130 13.20 -12.22 6.84
N ILE A 131 13.41 -11.62 5.66
CA ILE A 131 13.02 -12.22 4.37
C ILE A 131 13.84 -13.49 4.08
N GLU A 132 15.12 -13.50 4.41
CA GLU A 132 15.96 -14.70 4.29
C GLU A 132 15.43 -15.86 5.14
N ARG A 133 15.03 -15.59 6.36
CA ARG A 133 14.40 -16.61 7.24
C ARG A 133 13.06 -17.13 6.70
N ALA A 134 12.32 -16.31 5.95
CA ALA A 134 11.08 -16.73 5.31
C ALA A 134 11.31 -17.66 4.10
N GLN A 135 12.51 -17.63 3.51
CA GLN A 135 12.89 -18.49 2.39
C GLN A 135 13.27 -19.90 2.89
N THR A 136 12.86 -20.91 2.15
CA THR A 136 13.31 -22.30 2.41
C THR A 136 13.87 -22.89 1.12
N PRO A 137 15.01 -23.65 1.18
CA PRO A 137 15.64 -24.20 -0.02
C PRO A 137 14.74 -25.18 -0.79
N ASP A 138 13.86 -25.90 -0.10
CA ASP A 138 12.94 -26.89 -0.67
C ASP A 138 11.74 -26.26 -1.38
N ARG A 139 11.42 -25.01 -1.08
CA ARG A 139 10.30 -24.26 -1.68
C ARG A 139 10.69 -22.79 -1.90
N PRO A 140 11.53 -22.51 -2.91
CA PRO A 140 11.91 -21.15 -3.22
C PRO A 140 10.68 -20.34 -3.68
N ASP A 141 10.53 -19.13 -3.15
CA ASP A 141 9.46 -18.21 -3.51
C ASP A 141 10.08 -16.99 -4.21
N TRP A 142 9.82 -16.86 -5.50
CA TRP A 142 10.32 -15.75 -6.31
C TRP A 142 9.96 -14.37 -5.74
N ARG A 143 8.81 -14.26 -5.04
CA ARG A 143 8.36 -13.01 -4.42
C ARG A 143 9.28 -12.58 -3.28
N LEU A 144 9.79 -13.55 -2.51
CA LEU A 144 10.76 -13.28 -1.44
C LEU A 144 12.12 -12.93 -2.02
N VAL A 145 12.56 -13.64 -3.07
CA VAL A 145 13.82 -13.34 -3.77
C VAL A 145 13.77 -11.94 -4.39
N SER A 146 12.66 -11.60 -5.05
CA SER A 146 12.47 -10.24 -5.58
C SER A 146 12.42 -9.17 -4.49
N ALA A 147 11.84 -9.48 -3.31
CA ALA A 147 11.84 -8.57 -2.16
C ALA A 147 13.25 -8.35 -1.59
N GLN A 148 14.10 -9.38 -1.56
CA GLN A 148 15.53 -9.22 -1.22
C GLN A 148 16.21 -8.23 -2.18
N GLY A 149 15.97 -8.35 -3.48
CA GLY A 149 16.47 -7.40 -4.48
C GLY A 149 16.03 -5.96 -4.17
N ALA A 150 14.74 -5.75 -3.88
CA ALA A 150 14.22 -4.41 -3.58
C ALA A 150 14.82 -3.80 -2.28
N ILE A 151 15.12 -4.63 -1.28
CA ILE A 151 15.79 -4.19 -0.05
C ILE A 151 17.25 -3.85 -0.34
N LEU A 152 17.94 -4.67 -1.15
CA LEU A 152 19.33 -4.43 -1.56
C LEU A 152 19.48 -3.14 -2.37
N ASP A 153 18.54 -2.83 -3.26
CA ASP A 153 18.50 -1.54 -3.97
C ASP A 153 18.39 -0.36 -3.01
N GLN A 154 17.52 -0.45 -1.99
CA GLN A 154 17.39 0.58 -0.96
C GLN A 154 18.68 0.72 -0.10
N LEU A 155 19.44 -0.35 0.07
CA LEU A 155 20.77 -0.34 0.70
C LEU A 155 21.88 0.20 -0.21
N GLY A 156 21.59 0.56 -1.47
CA GLY A 156 22.59 0.99 -2.45
C GLY A 156 23.41 -0.15 -3.06
N ARG A 157 23.04 -1.41 -2.80
CA ARG A 157 23.75 -2.63 -3.26
C ARG A 157 23.18 -3.12 -4.60
N ALA A 158 23.14 -2.22 -5.60
CA ALA A 158 22.44 -2.45 -6.87
C ALA A 158 22.92 -3.69 -7.65
N THR A 159 24.21 -4.04 -7.61
CA THR A 159 24.72 -5.24 -8.27
C THR A 159 24.14 -6.52 -7.69
N GLU A 160 24.06 -6.59 -6.37
CA GLU A 160 23.47 -7.73 -5.66
C GLU A 160 21.97 -7.79 -5.83
N ALA A 161 21.29 -6.62 -5.82
CA ALA A 161 19.87 -6.52 -6.11
C ALA A 161 19.51 -7.12 -7.47
N ARG A 162 20.28 -6.77 -8.51
CA ARG A 162 20.07 -7.31 -9.87
C ARG A 162 20.37 -8.81 -9.95
N GLY A 163 21.29 -9.34 -9.14
CA GLY A 163 21.46 -10.77 -8.95
C GLY A 163 20.19 -11.42 -8.47
N LYS A 164 19.60 -10.88 -7.37
CA LYS A 164 18.35 -11.38 -6.80
C LYS A 164 17.15 -11.31 -7.77
N TYR A 165 17.05 -10.25 -8.56
CA TYR A 165 15.99 -10.18 -9.57
C TYR A 165 16.15 -11.22 -10.68
N ARG A 166 17.39 -11.54 -11.09
CA ARG A 166 17.64 -12.63 -12.05
C ARG A 166 17.30 -13.99 -11.43
N ASP A 167 17.75 -14.27 -10.20
CA ASP A 167 17.34 -15.47 -9.46
C ASP A 167 15.81 -15.61 -9.39
N ALA A 168 15.09 -14.50 -9.18
CA ALA A 168 13.64 -14.50 -9.16
C ALA A 168 13.02 -14.75 -10.54
N LEU A 169 13.63 -14.25 -11.62
CA LEU A 169 13.20 -14.54 -13.00
C LEU A 169 13.47 -15.98 -13.42
N ASP A 170 14.51 -16.62 -12.87
CA ASP A 170 14.76 -18.05 -13.07
C ASP A 170 13.65 -18.91 -12.45
N LEU A 171 13.07 -18.47 -11.33
CA LEU A 171 11.92 -19.11 -10.68
C LEU A 171 10.58 -18.79 -11.34
N GLN A 172 10.40 -17.56 -11.84
CA GLN A 172 9.19 -17.07 -12.47
C GLN A 172 9.54 -16.24 -13.71
N PRO A 173 9.76 -16.90 -14.87
CA PRO A 173 10.12 -16.22 -16.10
C PRO A 173 9.03 -15.23 -16.56
N ASN A 174 9.45 -14.10 -17.08
CA ASN A 174 8.58 -13.07 -17.65
C ASN A 174 7.59 -12.43 -16.66
N GLU A 175 7.78 -12.59 -15.35
CA GLU A 175 6.94 -11.93 -14.36
C GLU A 175 7.12 -10.40 -14.45
N PRO A 176 6.06 -9.62 -14.78
CA PRO A 176 6.21 -8.19 -15.05
C PRO A 176 6.68 -7.38 -13.84
N SER A 177 6.31 -7.80 -12.64
CA SER A 177 6.75 -7.11 -11.41
C SER A 177 8.25 -7.27 -11.17
N ILE A 178 8.84 -8.42 -11.49
CA ILE A 178 10.29 -8.65 -11.35
C ILE A 178 11.04 -7.88 -12.45
N LEU A 179 10.58 -7.97 -13.70
CA LEU A 179 11.16 -7.22 -14.82
C LEU A 179 11.14 -5.71 -14.55
N SER A 180 10.03 -5.21 -14.00
CA SER A 180 9.89 -3.80 -13.61
C SER A 180 10.86 -3.41 -12.51
N ASN A 181 10.99 -4.21 -11.44
CA ASN A 181 11.95 -3.96 -10.36
C ASN A 181 13.39 -3.96 -10.88
N LEU A 182 13.74 -4.92 -11.73
CA LEU A 182 15.06 -4.98 -12.37
C LEU A 182 15.32 -3.74 -13.24
N GLY A 183 14.34 -3.30 -14.03
CA GLY A 183 14.41 -2.06 -14.79
C GLY A 183 14.63 -0.85 -13.89
N MET A 184 13.87 -0.73 -12.81
CA MET A 184 14.02 0.37 -11.84
C MET A 184 15.37 0.33 -11.11
N SER A 185 15.93 -0.84 -10.85
CA SER A 185 17.31 -0.96 -10.33
C SER A 185 18.36 -0.35 -11.26
N TYR A 186 18.17 -0.43 -12.58
CA TYR A 186 19.05 0.26 -13.54
C TYR A 186 18.83 1.78 -13.55
N VAL A 187 17.60 2.25 -13.27
CA VAL A 187 17.34 3.70 -13.09
C VAL A 187 18.18 4.27 -11.94
N LEU A 188 18.28 3.56 -10.82
CA LEU A 188 19.05 4.00 -9.65
C LEU A 188 20.54 4.22 -9.97
N THR A 189 21.06 3.56 -10.99
CA THR A 189 22.46 3.72 -11.45
C THR A 189 22.59 4.55 -12.71
N GLY A 190 21.51 5.17 -13.22
CA GLY A 190 21.50 6.04 -14.39
C GLY A 190 21.51 5.32 -15.74
N ASP A 191 21.46 3.99 -15.78
CA ASP A 191 21.38 3.24 -17.05
C ASP A 191 19.93 3.17 -17.56
N LEU A 192 19.45 4.31 -18.06
CA LEU A 192 18.07 4.48 -18.52
C LEU A 192 17.74 3.63 -19.75
N LYS A 193 18.73 3.29 -20.60
CA LYS A 193 18.52 2.46 -21.80
C LYS A 193 18.22 1.01 -21.41
N THR A 194 19.02 0.45 -20.52
CA THR A 194 18.80 -0.91 -20.02
C THR A 194 17.51 -0.97 -19.19
N ALA A 195 17.22 0.06 -18.38
CA ALA A 195 15.97 0.19 -17.65
C ALA A 195 14.75 0.13 -18.57
N GLU A 196 14.77 0.90 -19.68
CA GLU A 196 13.69 0.89 -20.66
C GLU A 196 13.49 -0.49 -21.30
N THR A 197 14.57 -1.20 -21.63
CA THR A 197 14.48 -2.54 -22.21
C THR A 197 13.72 -3.50 -21.31
N TYR A 198 14.06 -3.55 -20.04
CA TYR A 198 13.35 -4.41 -19.07
C TYR A 198 11.89 -3.97 -18.86
N LEU A 199 11.64 -2.66 -18.77
CA LEU A 199 10.28 -2.15 -18.58
C LEU A 199 9.39 -2.38 -19.79
N ARG A 200 9.91 -2.29 -21.01
CA ARG A 200 9.15 -2.67 -22.24
C ARG A 200 8.82 -4.16 -22.23
N SER A 201 9.77 -5.00 -21.83
CA SER A 201 9.52 -6.43 -21.68
C SER A 201 8.46 -6.71 -20.60
N ALA A 202 8.45 -5.94 -19.50
CA ALA A 202 7.45 -6.04 -18.45
C ALA A 202 6.05 -5.62 -18.97
N VAL A 203 5.94 -4.50 -19.66
CA VAL A 203 4.65 -3.99 -20.21
C VAL A 203 4.07 -4.92 -21.28
N ALA A 204 4.93 -5.66 -22.01
CA ALA A 204 4.48 -6.63 -23.00
C ALA A 204 3.79 -7.86 -22.40
N GLN A 205 3.88 -8.07 -21.09
CA GLN A 205 3.25 -9.21 -20.43
C GLN A 205 1.75 -8.95 -20.19
N PRO A 206 0.87 -9.95 -20.42
CA PRO A 206 -0.58 -9.77 -20.25
C PRO A 206 -1.00 -9.39 -18.82
N THR A 207 -0.18 -9.74 -17.82
CA THR A 207 -0.43 -9.48 -16.41
C THR A 207 0.24 -8.18 -15.90
N ALA A 208 0.81 -7.37 -16.81
CA ALA A 208 1.39 -6.08 -16.44
C ALA A 208 0.31 -5.15 -15.84
N ASP A 209 0.60 -4.62 -14.66
CA ASP A 209 -0.29 -3.68 -13.97
C ASP A 209 -0.02 -2.21 -14.35
N SER A 210 -0.83 -1.30 -13.82
CA SER A 210 -0.70 0.14 -14.04
C SER A 210 0.67 0.67 -13.58
N ARG A 211 1.22 0.16 -12.50
CA ARG A 211 2.52 0.59 -11.97
C ARG A 211 3.66 0.28 -12.94
N VAL A 212 3.65 -0.89 -13.59
CA VAL A 212 4.65 -1.26 -14.60
C VAL A 212 4.64 -0.26 -15.76
N ARG A 213 3.46 0.12 -16.26
CA ARG A 213 3.32 1.12 -17.32
C ARG A 213 3.74 2.52 -16.88
N GLN A 214 3.42 2.91 -15.65
CA GLN A 214 3.88 4.19 -15.07
C GLN A 214 5.40 4.24 -14.93
N ASN A 215 6.05 3.14 -14.53
CA ASN A 215 7.51 3.06 -14.47
C ASN A 215 8.14 3.20 -15.87
N LEU A 216 7.54 2.61 -16.90
CA LEU A 216 8.00 2.83 -18.28
C LEU A 216 7.85 4.29 -18.70
N ALA A 217 6.70 4.93 -18.43
CA ALA A 217 6.48 6.35 -18.72
C ALA A 217 7.52 7.23 -18.02
N LEU A 218 7.82 6.94 -16.75
CA LEU A 218 8.86 7.64 -15.99
C LEU A 218 10.24 7.52 -16.69
N VAL A 219 10.66 6.31 -17.05
CA VAL A 219 12.00 6.10 -17.64
C VAL A 219 12.12 6.75 -19.02
N VAL A 220 11.09 6.68 -19.85
CA VAL A 220 11.04 7.37 -21.14
C VAL A 220 11.09 8.88 -20.96
N GLY A 221 10.40 9.42 -19.97
CA GLY A 221 10.43 10.83 -19.63
C GLY A 221 11.78 11.28 -19.06
N LEU A 222 12.46 10.47 -18.24
CA LEU A 222 13.82 10.75 -17.75
C LEU A 222 14.85 10.84 -18.90
N GLN A 223 14.59 10.18 -20.03
CA GLN A 223 15.40 10.31 -21.24
C GLN A 223 15.05 11.55 -22.09
N GLY A 224 14.12 12.41 -21.62
CA GLY A 224 13.68 13.62 -22.32
C GLY A 224 12.62 13.36 -23.40
N ARG A 225 12.14 12.16 -23.58
CA ARG A 225 11.13 11.76 -24.58
C ARG A 225 9.71 12.03 -24.05
N PHE A 226 9.43 13.28 -23.71
CA PHE A 226 8.20 13.68 -23.03
C PHE A 226 6.90 13.36 -23.78
N PRO A 227 6.78 13.53 -25.12
CA PRO A 227 5.55 13.17 -25.83
C PRO A 227 5.24 11.68 -25.73
N GLU A 228 6.25 10.82 -25.82
CA GLU A 228 6.08 9.38 -25.68
C GLU A 228 5.73 8.98 -24.25
N ALA A 229 6.38 9.58 -23.24
CA ALA A 229 6.05 9.36 -21.83
C ALA A 229 4.59 9.72 -21.54
N GLU A 230 4.09 10.84 -22.10
CA GLU A 230 2.69 11.23 -21.99
C GLU A 230 1.76 10.21 -22.63
N GLN A 231 2.07 9.73 -23.83
CA GLN A 231 1.27 8.72 -24.53
C GLN A 231 1.16 7.41 -23.71
N ILE A 232 2.29 6.96 -23.11
CA ILE A 232 2.29 5.77 -22.25
C ILE A 232 1.45 6.03 -20.99
N ALA A 233 1.60 7.18 -20.35
CA ALA A 233 0.86 7.53 -19.13
C ALA A 233 -0.66 7.62 -19.39
N ARG A 234 -1.09 8.06 -20.57
CA ARG A 234 -2.51 8.19 -20.96
C ARG A 234 -3.25 6.85 -21.09
N SER A 235 -2.54 5.73 -21.15
CA SER A 235 -3.21 4.43 -21.11
C SER A 235 -3.83 4.13 -19.73
N GLU A 236 -3.39 4.85 -18.67
CA GLU A 236 -3.80 4.62 -17.27
C GLU A 236 -4.40 5.86 -16.62
N LEU A 237 -4.02 7.04 -17.07
CA LEU A 237 -4.36 8.31 -16.46
C LEU A 237 -5.23 9.16 -17.40
N THR A 238 -5.99 10.07 -16.83
CA THR A 238 -6.64 11.11 -17.62
C THR A 238 -5.58 11.98 -18.33
N GLN A 239 -5.97 12.61 -19.44
CA GLN A 239 -5.11 13.57 -20.16
C GLN A 239 -4.48 14.61 -19.22
N GLN A 240 -5.29 15.17 -18.32
CA GLN A 240 -4.83 16.18 -17.38
C GLN A 240 -3.78 15.63 -16.40
N GLN A 241 -3.98 14.44 -15.86
CA GLN A 241 -3.02 13.80 -14.96
C GLN A 241 -1.72 13.42 -15.66
N ALA A 242 -1.79 12.85 -16.86
CA ALA A 242 -0.62 12.52 -17.66
C ALA A 242 0.21 13.76 -17.97
N ASN A 243 -0.43 14.87 -18.40
CA ASN A 243 0.23 16.15 -18.66
C ASN A 243 0.88 16.72 -17.39
N ALA A 244 0.20 16.66 -16.25
CA ALA A 244 0.73 17.17 -14.98
C ALA A 244 2.00 16.39 -14.58
N ASN A 245 2.00 15.06 -14.68
CA ASN A 245 3.13 14.19 -14.37
C ASN A 245 4.34 14.49 -15.28
N VAL A 246 4.11 14.60 -16.58
CA VAL A 246 5.18 14.90 -17.55
C VAL A 246 5.75 16.32 -17.37
N ASN A 247 4.90 17.30 -17.09
CA ASN A 247 5.36 18.68 -16.83
C ASN A 247 6.17 18.76 -15.53
N TYR A 248 5.76 18.05 -14.48
CA TYR A 248 6.53 17.95 -13.25
C TYR A 248 7.93 17.36 -13.51
N LEU A 249 8.01 16.25 -14.25
CA LEU A 249 9.27 15.60 -14.60
C LEU A 249 10.17 16.53 -15.44
N ARG A 250 9.61 17.23 -16.43
CA ARG A 250 10.33 18.20 -17.25
C ARG A 250 10.92 19.34 -16.40
N THR A 251 10.14 19.84 -15.45
CA THR A 251 10.58 20.90 -14.54
C THR A 251 11.72 20.44 -13.63
N MET A 252 11.60 19.24 -13.06
CA MET A 252 12.67 18.65 -12.25
C MET A 252 13.99 18.49 -13.03
N LEU A 253 13.92 17.95 -14.23
CA LEU A 253 15.11 17.77 -15.09
C LEU A 253 15.74 19.12 -15.49
N ALA A 254 14.92 20.13 -15.78
CA ALA A 254 15.40 21.48 -16.07
C ALA A 254 16.13 22.10 -14.88
N GLN A 255 15.59 21.95 -13.67
CA GLN A 255 16.23 22.42 -12.44
C GLN A 255 17.55 21.69 -12.18
N GLN A 256 17.59 20.37 -12.31
CA GLN A 256 18.80 19.58 -12.12
C GLN A 256 19.91 20.02 -13.10
N ASN A 257 19.59 20.20 -14.37
CA ASN A 257 20.52 20.71 -15.38
C ASN A 257 21.05 22.12 -15.06
N SER A 258 20.20 22.98 -14.49
CA SER A 258 20.59 24.33 -14.06
C SER A 258 21.56 24.27 -12.88
N TRP A 259 21.31 23.42 -11.88
CA TRP A 259 22.21 23.20 -10.75
C TRP A 259 23.57 22.64 -11.21
N GLN A 260 23.59 21.66 -12.13
CA GLN A 260 24.84 21.12 -12.68
C GLN A 260 25.66 22.19 -13.41
N LYS A 261 25.01 23.07 -14.18
CA LYS A 261 25.68 24.19 -14.85
C LYS A 261 26.25 25.21 -13.86
N LEU A 262 25.57 25.48 -12.74
CA LEU A 262 26.09 26.37 -11.69
C LEU A 262 27.27 25.70 -10.97
N ALA A 263 27.17 24.46 -10.56
CA ALA A 263 28.23 23.73 -9.88
C ALA A 263 29.50 23.62 -10.76
N SER A 264 29.36 23.43 -12.07
CA SER A 264 30.49 23.39 -13.01
C SER A 264 31.16 24.77 -13.18
N LYS A 265 30.42 25.88 -13.03
CA LYS A 265 30.97 27.22 -13.06
C LYS A 265 31.72 27.60 -11.77
N ASP A 266 31.20 27.15 -10.63
CA ASP A 266 31.82 27.41 -9.32
C ASP A 266 33.05 26.54 -9.07
N GLY A 267 33.16 25.36 -9.71
CA GLY A 267 34.34 24.47 -9.66
C GLY A 267 35.44 24.84 -10.66
N ALA A 268 35.25 25.80 -11.55
CA ALA A 268 36.30 26.27 -12.45
C ALA A 268 37.33 27.11 -11.65
N PRO A 269 38.66 26.81 -11.73
CA PRO A 269 39.65 27.63 -11.05
C PRO A 269 39.54 29.05 -11.54
N ARG A 270 39.31 30.03 -10.62
CA ARG A 270 39.39 31.43 -10.90
C ARG A 270 40.80 31.77 -11.33
N THR A 271 41.04 32.03 -12.62
CA THR A 271 42.25 32.64 -13.08
C THR A 271 42.30 34.04 -12.50
N VAL A 272 43.08 34.25 -11.44
CA VAL A 272 43.42 35.53 -10.89
C VAL A 272 44.45 36.15 -11.86
N ASN A 273 44.06 37.18 -12.60
CA ASN A 273 44.97 38.08 -13.32
C ASN A 273 45.55 39.10 -12.35
#